data_e2f25debf549506e4631dca42ca6e2d0
#
_entry.id   e2f25debf549506e4631dca42ca6e2d0
#
_cell.length_a   1.000
_cell.length_b   1.000
_cell.length_c   1.000
_cell.angle_alpha   90.00
_cell.angle_beta   90.00
_cell.angle_gamma   90.00
#
_symmetry.space_group_name_H-M   'P 1'
#
loop_
_entity.id
_entity.type
_entity.pdbx_description
1 polymer ?
#
loop_
_entity_poly.entity_id
_entity_poly.type
_entity_poly.pdbx_seq_one_letter_code
_entity_poly.pdbx_strand_id
1 'polypeptide(L)'
;MRLLAALGLVVLAGCASTGEERDPRDPFEGFNRGVTKFNDTFDEYLARPVARGYVKVLHQEIRSRIANFFSNLADPFIGVNNFLQGKFENGVNDLARFAFNSTIGLLGIHDVASEMGLEKHNEDFGQTFGRWGAGPGPYLVLPVLSSSTVRDTIGLGLDWTFDPLSDVRPINLRNSLVVLRGVNTRDINPRYAVWLGGSSKITMPGGDDTQANW
;
A
#
# COMPACT_ATOMS: atom_id res chain seq x y z
N MET A 1 4.20 19.16 14.10
CA MET A 1 5.59 19.19 14.61
C MET A 1 5.88 18.17 15.72
N ARG A 2 4.99 17.91 16.68
CA ARG A 2 5.24 16.96 17.78
C ARG A 2 5.37 15.49 17.36
N LEU A 3 4.64 15.06 16.30
CA LEU A 3 4.71 13.69 15.76
C LEU A 3 6.03 13.41 15.00
N LEU A 4 6.56 14.39 14.29
CA LEU A 4 7.85 14.26 13.59
C LEU A 4 9.03 14.18 14.57
N ALA A 5 8.95 14.87 15.71
CA ALA A 5 9.94 14.78 16.78
C ALA A 5 9.92 13.42 17.49
N ALA A 6 8.72 12.83 17.66
CA ALA A 6 8.57 11.50 18.25
C ALA A 6 9.12 10.41 17.29
N LEU A 7 8.91 10.55 15.99
CA LEU A 7 9.48 9.63 14.99
C LEU A 7 11.01 9.70 14.95
N GLY A 8 11.57 10.90 15.07
CA GLY A 8 13.03 11.12 15.14
C GLY A 8 13.68 10.48 16.37
N LEU A 9 12.99 10.49 17.51
CA LEU A 9 13.48 9.87 18.78
C LEU A 9 13.47 8.34 18.70
N VAL A 10 12.51 7.73 18.01
CA VAL A 10 12.44 6.26 17.82
C VAL A 10 13.58 5.79 16.91
N VAL A 11 13.97 6.58 15.90
CA VAL A 11 15.11 6.26 15.02
C VAL A 11 16.44 6.30 15.77
N LEU A 12 16.61 7.23 16.73
CA LEU A 12 17.82 7.32 17.54
C LEU A 12 17.95 6.22 18.59
N ALA A 13 16.83 5.70 19.11
CA ALA A 13 16.83 4.60 20.08
C ALA A 13 17.20 3.23 19.46
N GLY A 14 17.02 3.07 18.13
CA GLY A 14 17.39 1.84 17.41
C GLY A 14 18.90 1.59 17.28
N CYS A 15 19.74 2.58 17.59
CA CYS A 15 21.20 2.45 17.48
C CYS A 15 21.87 1.75 18.69
N ALA A 16 21.12 1.40 19.73
CA ALA A 16 21.65 0.84 20.97
C ALA A 16 21.38 -0.64 21.14
N SER A 17 21.48 -1.47 20.10
CA SER A 17 21.37 -2.91 20.22
C SER A 17 22.71 -3.60 20.15
N THR A 18 22.99 -4.29 21.21
CA THR A 18 24.07 -5.15 21.59
C THR A 18 24.36 -6.30 20.62
N GLY A 19 25.62 -6.43 20.18
CA GLY A 19 26.38 -7.69 20.17
C GLY A 19 26.01 -8.84 19.21
N GLU A 20 24.95 -8.79 18.41
CA GLU A 20 24.73 -9.79 17.36
C GLU A 20 25.42 -9.35 16.06
N GLU A 21 26.03 -10.31 15.35
CA GLU A 21 26.62 -10.05 14.02
C GLU A 21 25.55 -9.43 13.11
N ARG A 22 25.72 -8.14 12.83
CA ARG A 22 24.81 -7.42 11.93
C ARG A 22 25.04 -7.90 10.51
N ASP A 23 23.95 -8.22 9.79
CA ASP A 23 24.06 -8.44 8.35
C ASP A 23 24.50 -7.11 7.67
N PRO A 24 25.68 -7.10 7.01
CA PRO A 24 26.17 -5.89 6.33
C PRO A 24 25.20 -5.38 5.26
N ARG A 25 24.24 -6.20 4.85
CA ARG A 25 23.23 -5.87 3.83
C ARG A 25 21.99 -5.19 4.42
N ASP A 26 21.78 -5.26 5.75
CA ASP A 26 20.67 -4.60 6.44
C ASP A 26 21.16 -3.60 7.50
N PRO A 27 21.47 -2.35 7.10
CA PRO A 27 21.94 -1.34 8.04
C PRO A 27 20.88 -0.95 9.10
N PHE A 28 19.60 -1.29 8.88
CA PHE A 28 18.48 -1.00 9.78
C PHE A 28 17.95 -2.24 10.52
N GLU A 29 18.71 -3.35 10.57
CA GLU A 29 18.26 -4.63 11.12
C GLU A 29 17.60 -4.51 12.50
N GLY A 30 18.24 -3.81 13.44
CA GLY A 30 17.68 -3.64 14.80
C GLY A 30 16.34 -2.91 14.81
N PHE A 31 16.21 -1.86 13.99
CA PHE A 31 14.95 -1.14 13.79
C PHE A 31 13.91 -2.04 13.14
N ASN A 32 14.28 -2.71 12.04
CA ASN A 32 13.40 -3.60 11.28
C ASN A 32 12.83 -4.73 12.16
N ARG A 33 13.67 -5.38 12.97
CA ARG A 33 13.25 -6.41 13.92
C ARG A 33 12.26 -5.87 14.98
N GLY A 34 12.54 -4.67 15.52
CA GLY A 34 11.66 -4.02 16.49
C GLY A 34 10.29 -3.68 15.91
N VAL A 35 10.27 -3.09 14.71
CA VAL A 35 9.03 -2.75 14.01
C VAL A 35 8.26 -4.00 13.58
N THR A 36 8.93 -5.04 13.12
CA THR A 36 8.28 -6.31 12.78
C THR A 36 7.55 -6.89 13.99
N LYS A 37 8.22 -6.95 15.16
CA LYS A 37 7.59 -7.43 16.40
C LYS A 37 6.38 -6.55 16.81
N PHE A 38 6.48 -5.24 16.64
CA PHE A 38 5.36 -4.34 16.85
C PHE A 38 4.21 -4.64 15.88
N ASN A 39 4.51 -4.80 14.58
CA ASN A 39 3.52 -5.09 13.55
C ASN A 39 2.81 -6.43 13.80
N ASP A 40 3.55 -7.48 14.19
CA ASP A 40 2.99 -8.78 14.53
C ASP A 40 2.03 -8.68 15.71
N THR A 41 2.44 -7.96 16.76
CA THR A 41 1.60 -7.72 17.94
C THR A 41 0.35 -6.93 17.58
N PHE A 42 0.51 -5.83 16.83
CA PHE A 42 -0.61 -5.02 16.33
C PHE A 42 -1.58 -5.85 15.48
N ASP A 43 -1.04 -6.71 14.62
CA ASP A 43 -1.84 -7.60 13.79
C ASP A 43 -2.63 -8.59 14.62
N GLU A 44 -1.99 -9.26 15.56
CA GLU A 44 -2.60 -10.30 16.39
C GLU A 44 -3.73 -9.75 17.27
N TYR A 45 -3.47 -8.63 17.95
CA TYR A 45 -4.38 -8.10 18.97
C TYR A 45 -5.40 -7.08 18.45
N LEU A 46 -5.14 -6.44 17.32
CA LEU A 46 -6.04 -5.41 16.79
C LEU A 46 -6.50 -5.69 15.35
N ALA A 47 -5.58 -5.78 14.40
CA ALA A 47 -5.97 -5.80 12.99
C ALA A 47 -6.72 -7.08 12.61
N ARG A 48 -6.25 -8.24 13.07
CA ARG A 48 -6.86 -9.54 12.81
C ARG A 48 -8.25 -9.70 13.44
N PRO A 49 -8.50 -9.35 14.72
CA PRO A 49 -9.85 -9.36 15.29
C PRO A 49 -10.82 -8.43 14.56
N VAL A 50 -10.39 -7.21 14.21
CA VAL A 50 -11.21 -6.25 13.46
C VAL A 50 -11.57 -6.80 12.08
N ALA A 51 -10.59 -7.33 11.34
CA ALA A 51 -10.83 -7.94 10.03
C ALA A 51 -11.80 -9.13 10.12
N ARG A 52 -11.66 -10.01 11.10
CA ARG A 52 -12.59 -11.13 11.32
C ARG A 52 -14.01 -10.64 11.63
N GLY A 53 -14.15 -9.58 12.44
CA GLY A 53 -15.44 -8.95 12.70
C GLY A 53 -16.07 -8.40 11.43
N TYR A 54 -15.28 -7.71 10.60
CA TYR A 54 -15.68 -7.15 9.32
C TYR A 54 -16.21 -8.24 8.36
N VAL A 55 -15.47 -9.33 8.19
CA VAL A 55 -15.87 -10.48 7.36
C VAL A 55 -17.14 -11.15 7.87
N LYS A 56 -17.30 -11.25 9.19
CA LYS A 56 -18.48 -11.87 9.80
C LYS A 56 -19.76 -11.04 9.60
N VAL A 57 -19.62 -9.72 9.55
CA VAL A 57 -20.77 -8.78 9.45
C VAL A 57 -21.14 -8.50 8.00
N LEU A 58 -20.16 -8.36 7.11
CA LEU A 58 -20.39 -7.97 5.72
C LEU A 58 -20.25 -9.16 4.76
N HIS A 59 -21.28 -9.36 3.94
CA HIS A 59 -21.24 -10.34 2.86
C HIS A 59 -20.14 -10.02 1.84
N GLN A 60 -19.59 -11.05 1.21
CA GLN A 60 -18.52 -10.93 0.24
C GLN A 60 -18.82 -9.91 -0.87
N GLU A 61 -20.04 -9.89 -1.39
CA GLU A 61 -20.44 -8.95 -2.43
C GLU A 61 -20.31 -7.48 -1.99
N ILE A 62 -20.70 -7.16 -0.75
CA ILE A 62 -20.58 -5.80 -0.21
C ILE A 62 -19.11 -5.43 -0.07
N ARG A 63 -18.29 -6.35 0.42
CA ARG A 63 -16.84 -6.15 0.58
C ARG A 63 -16.16 -5.95 -0.78
N SER A 64 -16.55 -6.71 -1.81
CA SER A 64 -16.06 -6.54 -3.18
C SER A 64 -16.45 -5.17 -3.75
N ARG A 65 -17.68 -4.71 -3.51
CA ARG A 65 -18.11 -3.37 -3.96
C ARG A 65 -17.33 -2.25 -3.27
N ILE A 66 -17.02 -2.40 -1.98
CA ILE A 66 -16.16 -1.47 -1.25
C ILE A 66 -14.74 -1.49 -1.83
N ALA A 67 -14.21 -2.67 -2.16
CA ALA A 67 -12.91 -2.79 -2.81
C ALA A 67 -12.88 -2.11 -4.18
N ASN A 68 -13.90 -2.33 -5.00
CA ASN A 68 -14.02 -1.73 -6.32
C ASN A 68 -14.04 -0.21 -6.23
N PHE A 69 -14.81 0.36 -5.29
CA PHE A 69 -14.83 1.80 -5.05
C PHE A 69 -13.44 2.37 -4.74
N PHE A 70 -12.70 1.78 -3.78
CA PHE A 70 -11.36 2.26 -3.45
C PHE A 70 -10.35 1.99 -4.57
N SER A 71 -10.50 0.90 -5.30
CA SER A 71 -9.70 0.58 -6.48
C SER A 71 -9.90 1.60 -7.59
N ASN A 72 -11.15 1.96 -7.89
CA ASN A 72 -11.49 2.99 -8.86
C ASN A 72 -10.92 4.36 -8.47
N LEU A 73 -10.95 4.69 -7.18
CA LEU A 73 -10.40 5.94 -6.68
C LEU A 73 -8.87 6.04 -6.89
N ALA A 74 -8.17 4.91 -6.97
CA ALA A 74 -6.74 4.84 -7.22
C ALA A 74 -6.39 4.90 -8.73
N ASP A 75 -7.29 4.52 -9.63
CA ASP A 75 -7.01 4.42 -11.07
C ASP A 75 -6.39 5.66 -11.71
N PRO A 76 -6.83 6.92 -11.41
CA PRO A 76 -6.20 8.09 -11.98
C PRO A 76 -4.71 8.23 -11.62
N PHE A 77 -4.34 7.86 -10.39
CA PHE A 77 -2.94 7.93 -9.91
C PHE A 77 -2.09 6.82 -10.49
N ILE A 78 -2.66 5.63 -10.64
CA ILE A 78 -2.04 4.51 -11.35
C ILE A 78 -1.78 4.92 -12.80
N GLY A 79 -2.77 5.53 -13.46
CA GLY A 79 -2.63 6.05 -14.83
C GLY A 79 -1.53 7.10 -14.95
N VAL A 80 -1.45 8.04 -14.01
CA VAL A 80 -0.36 9.04 -13.97
C VAL A 80 1.00 8.37 -13.82
N ASN A 81 1.14 7.40 -12.90
CA ASN A 81 2.40 6.67 -12.73
C ASN A 81 2.75 5.87 -14.00
N ASN A 82 1.79 5.27 -14.69
CA ASN A 82 2.01 4.63 -15.99
C ASN A 82 2.56 5.63 -17.03
N PHE A 83 1.98 6.83 -17.13
CA PHE A 83 2.51 7.87 -18.03
C PHE A 83 3.94 8.29 -17.66
N LEU A 84 4.23 8.49 -16.37
CA LEU A 84 5.55 8.85 -15.88
C LEU A 84 6.60 7.76 -16.15
N GLN A 85 6.16 6.50 -16.27
CA GLN A 85 6.99 5.35 -16.63
C GLN A 85 7.11 5.14 -18.14
N GLY A 86 6.42 5.93 -18.97
CA GLY A 86 6.39 5.79 -20.43
C GLY A 86 5.46 4.68 -20.93
N LYS A 87 4.58 4.14 -20.08
CA LYS A 87 3.58 3.10 -20.41
C LYS A 87 2.26 3.77 -20.81
N PHE A 88 2.25 4.45 -21.92
CA PHE A 88 1.12 5.31 -22.34
C PHE A 88 -0.19 4.53 -22.54
N GLU A 89 -0.13 3.34 -23.10
CA GLU A 89 -1.31 2.48 -23.31
C GLU A 89 -1.95 2.11 -21.97
N ASN A 90 -1.14 1.67 -21.01
CA ASN A 90 -1.62 1.36 -19.66
C ASN A 90 -2.22 2.59 -18.97
N GLY A 91 -1.57 3.75 -19.09
CA GLY A 91 -2.07 4.99 -18.52
C GLY A 91 -3.43 5.42 -19.07
N VAL A 92 -3.62 5.31 -20.40
CA VAL A 92 -4.92 5.57 -21.04
C VAL A 92 -5.96 4.55 -20.57
N ASN A 93 -5.58 3.27 -20.48
CA ASN A 93 -6.45 2.22 -20.00
C ASN A 93 -6.94 2.47 -18.58
N ASP A 94 -6.06 2.86 -17.64
CA ASP A 94 -6.44 3.14 -16.26
C ASP A 94 -7.36 4.37 -16.15
N LEU A 95 -7.12 5.42 -16.93
CA LEU A 95 -8.03 6.57 -17.00
C LEU A 95 -9.39 6.21 -17.59
N ALA A 96 -9.43 5.33 -18.61
CA ALA A 96 -10.68 4.83 -19.17
C ALA A 96 -11.44 3.99 -18.13
N ARG A 97 -10.75 3.13 -17.37
CA ARG A 97 -11.32 2.39 -16.23
C ARG A 97 -11.98 3.32 -15.25
N PHE A 98 -11.25 4.36 -14.80
CA PHE A 98 -11.80 5.35 -13.90
C PHE A 98 -13.08 6.00 -14.48
N ALA A 99 -13.06 6.40 -15.74
CA ALA A 99 -14.20 7.05 -16.38
C ALA A 99 -15.43 6.13 -16.46
N PHE A 100 -15.27 4.90 -16.94
CA PHE A 100 -16.36 3.93 -17.05
C PHE A 100 -16.89 3.50 -15.69
N ASN A 101 -16.02 3.17 -14.76
CA ASN A 101 -16.41 2.74 -13.42
C ASN A 101 -17.06 3.87 -12.62
N SER A 102 -16.60 5.12 -12.80
CA SER A 102 -17.21 6.27 -12.11
C SER A 102 -18.58 6.64 -12.65
N THR A 103 -18.80 6.51 -13.97
CA THR A 103 -20.07 6.89 -14.63
C THR A 103 -21.05 5.72 -14.66
N ILE A 104 -20.75 4.66 -15.37
CA ILE A 104 -21.62 3.48 -15.55
C ILE A 104 -21.59 2.61 -14.30
N GLY A 105 -20.41 2.44 -13.68
CA GLY A 105 -20.18 1.63 -12.48
C GLY A 105 -20.59 2.29 -11.16
N LEU A 106 -21.28 3.43 -11.18
CA LEU A 106 -21.76 4.16 -9.99
C LEU A 106 -20.63 4.47 -9.00
N LEU A 107 -19.70 5.35 -9.40
CA LEU A 107 -18.52 5.73 -8.62
C LEU A 107 -17.56 4.57 -8.33
N GLY A 108 -17.56 3.55 -9.18
CA GLY A 108 -16.67 2.40 -9.05
C GLY A 108 -17.20 1.29 -8.14
N ILE A 109 -18.45 1.35 -7.69
CA ILE A 109 -19.08 0.24 -6.93
C ILE A 109 -19.16 -1.03 -7.80
N HIS A 110 -19.39 -0.87 -9.10
CA HIS A 110 -19.35 -1.93 -10.10
C HIS A 110 -18.12 -1.74 -11.00
N ASP A 111 -17.34 -2.79 -11.17
CA ASP A 111 -16.17 -2.77 -12.06
C ASP A 111 -16.58 -3.14 -13.49
N VAL A 112 -17.29 -2.23 -14.13
CA VAL A 112 -17.75 -2.37 -15.52
C VAL A 112 -16.56 -2.40 -16.49
N ALA A 113 -15.50 -1.69 -16.17
CA ALA A 113 -14.29 -1.64 -16.99
C ALA A 113 -13.65 -3.01 -17.18
N SER A 114 -13.60 -3.84 -16.15
CA SER A 114 -13.13 -5.22 -16.26
C SER A 114 -14.04 -6.08 -17.14
N GLU A 115 -15.35 -5.89 -17.10
CA GLU A 115 -16.31 -6.57 -17.98
C GLU A 115 -16.12 -6.14 -19.45
N MET A 116 -15.63 -4.92 -19.70
CA MET A 116 -15.27 -4.41 -21.02
C MET A 116 -13.89 -4.89 -21.51
N GLY A 117 -13.15 -5.65 -20.69
CA GLY A 117 -11.83 -6.16 -21.03
C GLY A 117 -10.68 -5.18 -20.79
N LEU A 118 -10.91 -4.08 -20.04
CA LEU A 118 -9.86 -3.16 -19.65
C LEU A 118 -9.07 -3.73 -18.48
N GLU A 119 -7.77 -3.95 -18.66
CA GLU A 119 -6.90 -4.52 -17.63
C GLU A 119 -6.66 -3.55 -16.47
N LYS A 120 -6.59 -4.08 -15.25
CA LYS A 120 -6.24 -3.33 -14.04
C LYS A 120 -4.73 -3.36 -13.84
N HIS A 121 -4.12 -2.19 -13.74
CA HIS A 121 -2.72 -2.05 -13.38
C HIS A 121 -2.56 -1.60 -11.92
N ASN A 122 -1.35 -1.75 -11.40
CA ASN A 122 -0.97 -1.32 -10.05
C ASN A 122 0.41 -0.68 -10.12
N GLU A 123 0.44 0.63 -10.24
CA GLU A 123 1.67 1.42 -10.32
C GLU A 123 1.66 2.50 -9.23
N ASP A 124 2.82 2.76 -8.68
CA ASP A 124 3.06 3.73 -7.61
C ASP A 124 4.33 4.56 -7.88
N PHE A 125 4.56 5.59 -7.07
CA PHE A 125 5.77 6.42 -7.21
C PHE A 125 7.06 5.67 -6.89
N GLY A 126 7.04 4.66 -6.03
CA GLY A 126 8.21 3.81 -5.77
C GLY A 126 8.66 3.07 -7.01
N GLN A 127 7.70 2.48 -7.75
CA GLN A 127 7.94 1.81 -9.04
C GLN A 127 8.38 2.83 -10.10
N THR A 128 7.76 4.01 -10.13
CA THR A 128 8.14 5.09 -11.05
C THR A 128 9.58 5.54 -10.83
N PHE A 129 10.01 5.73 -9.60
CA PHE A 129 11.42 6.02 -9.29
C PHE A 129 12.35 4.88 -9.70
N GLY A 130 11.93 3.62 -9.49
CA GLY A 130 12.67 2.47 -9.98
C GLY A 130 12.84 2.48 -11.50
N ARG A 131 11.78 2.82 -12.23
CA ARG A 131 11.82 2.96 -13.70
C ARG A 131 12.74 4.07 -14.16
N TRP A 132 12.87 5.15 -13.39
CA TRP A 132 13.81 6.25 -13.66
C TRP A 132 15.24 5.94 -13.24
N GLY A 133 15.52 4.74 -12.72
CA GLY A 133 16.86 4.27 -12.37
C GLY A 133 17.26 4.49 -10.91
N ALA A 134 16.34 4.93 -10.06
CA ALA A 134 16.63 5.00 -8.63
C ALA A 134 16.72 3.58 -8.04
N GLY A 135 17.87 3.25 -7.43
CA GLY A 135 18.03 2.00 -6.72
C GLY A 135 17.08 1.87 -5.52
N PRO A 136 16.75 0.65 -5.06
CA PRO A 136 15.82 0.45 -3.95
C PRO A 136 16.32 1.04 -2.63
N GLY A 137 17.63 1.15 -2.46
CA GLY A 137 18.24 1.50 -1.18
C GLY A 137 18.09 0.39 -0.13
N PRO A 138 18.44 0.69 1.13
CA PRO A 138 18.29 -0.25 2.23
C PRO A 138 16.86 -0.72 2.47
N TYR A 139 16.74 -1.93 2.98
CA TYR A 139 15.47 -2.51 3.43
C TYR A 139 14.96 -1.79 4.67
N LEU A 140 13.65 -1.55 4.72
CA LEU A 140 13.00 -0.83 5.82
C LEU A 140 11.64 -1.45 6.12
N VAL A 141 11.35 -1.70 7.40
CA VAL A 141 10.01 -2.11 7.84
C VAL A 141 9.29 -0.90 8.42
N LEU A 142 8.10 -0.61 7.92
CA LEU A 142 7.29 0.52 8.36
C LEU A 142 6.29 0.09 9.43
N PRO A 143 6.10 0.90 10.51
CA PRO A 143 5.09 0.61 11.53
C PRO A 143 3.69 0.53 10.93
N VAL A 144 2.94 -0.52 11.29
CA VAL A 144 1.59 -0.82 10.79
C VAL A 144 1.55 -1.18 9.30
N LEU A 145 2.56 -0.79 8.55
CA LEU A 145 2.74 -1.08 7.14
C LEU A 145 3.59 -2.35 6.97
N SER A 146 3.79 -2.73 5.75
CA SER A 146 4.62 -3.90 5.41
C SER A 146 6.09 -3.52 5.24
N SER A 147 6.87 -4.52 4.83
CA SER A 147 8.25 -4.35 4.38
C SER A 147 8.31 -3.38 3.20
N SER A 148 9.33 -2.55 3.16
CA SER A 148 9.54 -1.53 2.15
C SER A 148 11.03 -1.36 1.87
N THR A 149 11.39 -0.45 1.00
CA THR A 149 12.74 0.07 0.81
C THR A 149 12.74 1.58 1.04
N VAL A 150 13.91 2.19 1.15
CA VAL A 150 14.00 3.66 1.28
C VAL A 150 13.34 4.35 0.09
N ARG A 151 13.61 3.88 -1.15
CA ARG A 151 12.98 4.40 -2.37
C ARG A 151 11.45 4.31 -2.30
N ASP A 152 10.93 3.12 -1.96
CA ASP A 152 9.49 2.88 -1.97
C ASP A 152 8.80 3.60 -0.82
N THR A 153 9.49 3.82 0.30
CA THR A 153 9.00 4.66 1.41
C THR A 153 8.86 6.13 1.00
N ILE A 154 9.79 6.66 0.20
CA ILE A 154 9.67 8.01 -0.35
C ILE A 154 8.52 8.07 -1.35
N GLY A 155 8.41 7.07 -2.24
CA GLY A 155 7.28 6.93 -3.17
C GLY A 155 5.95 6.91 -2.45
N LEU A 156 5.83 6.10 -1.40
CA LEU A 156 4.63 6.01 -0.55
C LEU A 156 4.23 7.37 0.05
N GLY A 157 5.21 8.19 0.46
CA GLY A 157 4.93 9.54 0.94
C GLY A 157 4.28 10.43 -0.11
N LEU A 158 4.68 10.28 -1.38
CA LEU A 158 4.04 10.97 -2.50
C LEU A 158 2.66 10.39 -2.81
N ASP A 159 2.53 9.05 -2.83
CA ASP A 159 1.23 8.39 -3.04
C ASP A 159 0.19 8.88 -2.03
N TRP A 160 0.59 9.06 -0.76
CA TRP A 160 -0.30 9.62 0.26
C TRP A 160 -0.64 11.10 0.05
N THR A 161 0.30 11.87 -0.47
CA THR A 161 0.08 13.29 -0.75
C THR A 161 -0.95 13.49 -1.85
N PHE A 162 -0.95 12.61 -2.84
CA PHE A 162 -1.87 12.63 -3.96
C PHE A 162 -3.11 11.74 -3.77
N ASP A 163 -3.22 11.02 -2.66
CA ASP A 163 -4.39 10.18 -2.35
C ASP A 163 -5.65 11.05 -2.19
N PRO A 164 -6.72 10.85 -2.97
CA PRO A 164 -7.95 11.62 -2.88
C PRO A 164 -8.58 11.63 -1.49
N LEU A 165 -8.34 10.59 -0.69
CA LEU A 165 -8.83 10.54 0.69
C LEU A 165 -8.16 11.61 1.58
N SER A 166 -6.97 12.09 1.23
CA SER A 166 -6.24 13.09 2.02
C SER A 166 -7.00 14.41 2.12
N ASP A 167 -7.78 14.76 1.11
CA ASP A 167 -8.55 16.02 1.02
C ASP A 167 -9.98 15.92 1.54
N VAL A 168 -10.43 14.71 1.93
CA VAL A 168 -11.80 14.52 2.43
C VAL A 168 -12.04 15.29 3.73
N ARG A 169 -13.14 16.03 3.77
CA ARG A 169 -13.60 16.76 4.96
C ARG A 169 -15.01 16.29 5.33
N PRO A 170 -15.35 16.21 6.62
CA PRO A 170 -14.54 16.46 7.81
C PRO A 170 -13.55 15.33 8.12
N ILE A 171 -12.59 15.59 9.00
CA ILE A 171 -11.48 14.70 9.32
C ILE A 171 -11.91 13.31 9.86
N ASN A 172 -13.02 13.24 10.57
CA ASN A 172 -13.59 11.99 11.06
C ASN A 172 -14.07 11.09 9.90
N LEU A 173 -14.71 11.66 8.88
CA LEU A 173 -15.09 10.93 7.67
C LEU A 173 -13.86 10.38 6.94
N ARG A 174 -12.85 11.24 6.71
CA ARG A 174 -11.58 10.83 6.11
C ARG A 174 -10.97 9.63 6.85
N ASN A 175 -10.83 9.75 8.17
CA ASN A 175 -10.21 8.71 8.98
C ASN A 175 -11.02 7.41 8.93
N SER A 176 -12.35 7.48 8.92
CA SER A 176 -13.22 6.31 8.77
C SER A 176 -13.04 5.63 7.43
N LEU A 177 -12.93 6.39 6.34
CA LEU A 177 -12.68 5.83 5.00
C LEU A 177 -11.31 5.18 4.88
N VAL A 178 -10.26 5.80 5.45
CA VAL A 178 -8.91 5.23 5.48
C VAL A 178 -8.89 3.91 6.26
N VAL A 179 -9.52 3.87 7.42
CA VAL A 179 -9.65 2.63 8.21
C VAL A 179 -10.43 1.56 7.44
N LEU A 180 -11.57 1.94 6.84
CA LEU A 180 -12.39 1.02 6.06
C LEU A 180 -11.60 0.44 4.88
N ARG A 181 -10.87 1.29 4.13
CA ARG A 181 -10.00 0.84 3.04
C ARG A 181 -8.96 -0.17 3.55
N GLY A 182 -8.28 0.16 4.66
CA GLY A 182 -7.27 -0.71 5.25
C GLY A 182 -7.81 -2.06 5.69
N VAL A 183 -8.96 -2.09 6.38
CA VAL A 183 -9.59 -3.35 6.82
C VAL A 183 -10.04 -4.18 5.62
N ASN A 184 -10.66 -3.55 4.62
CA ASN A 184 -11.12 -4.23 3.42
C ASN A 184 -9.97 -4.82 2.59
N THR A 185 -8.87 -4.06 2.42
CA THR A 185 -7.67 -4.53 1.70
C THR A 185 -7.05 -5.73 2.40
N ARG A 186 -7.02 -5.75 3.73
CA ARG A 186 -6.51 -6.89 4.50
C ARG A 186 -7.35 -8.16 4.31
N ASP A 187 -8.66 -8.02 4.25
CA ASP A 187 -9.56 -9.16 4.06
C ASP A 187 -9.35 -9.83 2.70
N ILE A 188 -9.21 -9.04 1.66
CA ILE A 188 -9.02 -9.54 0.29
C ILE A 188 -7.65 -10.18 0.12
N ASN A 189 -6.64 -9.71 0.83
CA ASN A 189 -5.29 -10.26 0.75
C ASN A 189 -4.65 -10.43 2.15
N PRO A 190 -4.99 -11.51 2.86
CA PRO A 190 -4.51 -11.75 4.23
C PRO A 190 -2.99 -11.92 4.34
N ARG A 191 -2.28 -12.13 3.22
CA ARG A 191 -0.81 -12.25 3.19
C ARG A 191 -0.11 -10.90 3.10
N TYR A 192 -0.83 -9.87 2.63
CA TYR A 192 -0.29 -8.53 2.47
C TYR A 192 -1.15 -7.56 3.28
N ALA A 193 -0.86 -7.43 4.56
CA ALA A 193 -1.41 -6.37 5.40
C ALA A 193 -0.81 -5.01 5.02
N VAL A 194 -0.90 -4.65 3.73
CA VAL A 194 -0.50 -3.35 3.23
C VAL A 194 -1.65 -2.40 3.50
N TRP A 195 -1.55 -1.63 4.56
CA TRP A 195 -2.60 -0.75 5.03
C TRP A 195 -2.86 0.45 4.12
N LEU A 196 -1.97 0.79 3.21
CA LEU A 196 -2.10 1.99 2.38
C LEU A 196 -1.43 1.76 1.02
N GLY A 197 -2.24 1.79 -0.01
CA GLY A 197 -1.97 1.73 -1.41
C GLY A 197 -0.51 1.78 -1.88
N GLY A 198 -0.05 0.70 -2.37
CA GLY A 198 1.20 0.50 -3.02
C GLY A 198 1.43 -1.00 -3.11
N SER A 199 1.22 -1.58 -4.27
CA SER A 199 1.61 -2.95 -4.55
C SER A 199 3.11 -2.98 -4.84
N SER A 200 3.94 -2.67 -3.83
CA SER A 200 5.36 -2.92 -3.98
C SER A 200 5.58 -4.43 -3.93
N LYS A 201 5.75 -5.06 -5.07
CA LYS A 201 6.40 -6.35 -5.16
C LYS A 201 7.83 -6.13 -4.67
N ILE A 202 8.09 -6.43 -3.40
CA ILE A 202 9.45 -6.44 -2.88
C ILE A 202 10.09 -7.69 -3.44
N THR A 203 10.85 -7.54 -4.49
CA THR A 203 11.77 -8.57 -4.97
C THR A 203 12.96 -8.58 -4.01
N MET A 204 13.00 -9.57 -3.13
CA MET A 204 14.19 -9.80 -2.29
C MET A 204 15.40 -9.98 -3.22
N PRO A 205 16.55 -9.36 -2.95
CA PRO A 205 17.76 -9.66 -3.70
C PRO A 205 18.11 -11.14 -3.56
N GLY A 206 17.97 -11.92 -4.63
CA GLY A 206 18.24 -13.35 -4.68
C GLY A 206 17.04 -14.28 -4.57
N GLY A 207 15.81 -13.78 -4.55
CA GLY A 207 14.59 -14.58 -4.65
C GLY A 207 14.25 -14.87 -6.10
N ASP A 208 14.18 -16.14 -6.44
CA ASP A 208 13.72 -16.65 -7.73
C ASP A 208 12.23 -16.29 -7.92
N ASP A 209 11.91 -15.58 -8.99
CA ASP A 209 10.56 -15.09 -9.33
C ASP A 209 9.53 -16.21 -9.60
N THR A 210 9.91 -17.47 -9.45
CA THR A 210 9.09 -18.64 -9.79
C THR A 210 8.14 -19.10 -8.68
N GLN A 211 8.18 -18.50 -7.47
CA GLN A 211 7.38 -18.95 -6.32
C GLN A 211 6.20 -18.01 -5.95
N ALA A 212 5.82 -17.07 -6.79
CA ALA A 212 4.73 -16.13 -6.51
C ALA A 212 3.37 -16.52 -7.11
N ASN A 213 3.18 -17.77 -7.51
CA ASN A 213 1.90 -18.32 -7.97
C ASN A 213 1.26 -19.19 -6.89
N TRP A 214 0.57 -18.55 -5.94
CA TRP A 214 -0.44 -19.21 -5.11
C TRP A 214 -1.66 -18.31 -4.93
#